data_5797557fbc7c44b85e4661b91a193bcd
#
_entry.id   5797557fbc7c44b85e4661b91a193bcd
#
_cell.length_a   1.000
_cell.length_b   1.000
_cell.length_c   1.000
_cell.angle_alpha   90.00
_cell.angle_beta   90.00
_cell.angle_gamma   90.00
#
_symmetry.space_group_name_H-M   'P 1'
#
loop_
_entity.id
_entity.type
_entity.pdbx_description
1 polymer ?
#
loop_
_entity_poly.entity_id
_entity_poly.type
_entity_poly.pdbx_seq_one_letter_code
_entity_poly.pdbx_strand_id
1 'polypeptide(L)'
;MKRYWFLLRTPKIAVMVTGLMAAAALTVFLAVSSVQRKLAQNTEREAVHEYTVITEEPVQFEVQSAKSYAHAVGFKQVQQAGAVGSKQVTHSVKVKGDGTEIAKNKVAEQITNQPVAQIEIVGARLPNALTKAKSAHQFTDSRGVSHRETYYDLPMNVVINACGGGGYTVRADGAKVDKDGYVLVAANYGNYPRCSVVETSMGPGKVYDTGGFAVRHPHGFDLATDWTNGDGR
;
A
#
# COMPACT_ATOMS: atom_id res chain seq x y z
N MET A 1 -41.97 -21.63 -116.39
CA MET A 1 -41.60 -20.78 -115.24
C MET A 1 -42.14 -21.42 -113.98
N LYS A 2 -41.28 -22.09 -113.16
CA LYS A 2 -41.67 -22.68 -111.87
C LYS A 2 -41.09 -21.81 -110.76
N ARG A 3 -41.93 -21.16 -109.94
CA ARG A 3 -41.57 -20.43 -108.76
C ARG A 3 -41.45 -21.41 -107.58
N TYR A 4 -40.27 -21.57 -107.03
CA TYR A 4 -40.04 -22.26 -105.76
C TYR A 4 -40.19 -21.30 -104.62
N TRP A 5 -41.14 -21.56 -103.71
CA TRP A 5 -41.27 -20.88 -102.43
C TRP A 5 -40.39 -21.57 -101.34
N PHE A 6 -39.37 -20.89 -100.85
CA PHE A 6 -38.61 -21.33 -99.69
C PHE A 6 -39.30 -20.80 -98.46
N LEU A 7 -39.90 -21.70 -97.70
CA LEU A 7 -40.41 -21.40 -96.37
C LEU A 7 -39.20 -21.35 -95.35
N LEU A 8 -38.80 -20.18 -94.96
CA LEU A 8 -37.91 -19.95 -93.87
C LEU A 8 -38.61 -20.35 -92.58
N ARG A 9 -38.27 -21.50 -92.05
CA ARG A 9 -38.63 -21.91 -90.68
C ARG A 9 -37.73 -21.18 -89.74
N THR A 10 -38.24 -20.22 -89.12
CA THR A 10 -37.62 -19.34 -88.10
C THR A 10 -37.68 -19.88 -86.68
N PRO A 11 -37.20 -19.26 -85.82
CA PRO A 11 -36.06 -19.30 -84.90
C PRO A 11 -36.50 -19.57 -83.49
N LYS A 12 -37.32 -20.58 -83.20
CA LYS A 12 -37.68 -20.96 -81.83
C LYS A 12 -36.45 -21.48 -81.06
N ILE A 13 -35.45 -21.97 -81.76
CA ILE A 13 -34.21 -22.49 -81.12
C ILE A 13 -33.29 -21.31 -80.63
N ALA A 14 -33.23 -20.22 -81.41
CA ALA A 14 -32.41 -19.08 -81.02
C ALA A 14 -32.91 -18.37 -79.74
N VAL A 15 -34.22 -18.28 -79.53
CA VAL A 15 -34.80 -17.68 -78.33
C VAL A 15 -34.58 -18.56 -77.07
N MET A 16 -34.62 -19.88 -77.22
CA MET A 16 -34.35 -20.82 -76.15
C MET A 16 -32.86 -20.80 -75.71
N VAL A 17 -31.95 -20.72 -76.62
CA VAL A 17 -30.49 -20.70 -76.37
C VAL A 17 -30.12 -19.37 -75.69
N THR A 18 -30.66 -18.25 -76.17
CA THR A 18 -30.40 -16.93 -75.53
C THR A 18 -31.01 -16.83 -74.13
N GLY A 19 -32.18 -17.39 -73.90
CA GLY A 19 -32.81 -17.44 -72.57
C GLY A 19 -32.02 -18.31 -71.56
N LEU A 20 -31.51 -19.46 -72.04
CA LEU A 20 -30.71 -20.37 -71.22
C LEU A 20 -29.36 -19.75 -70.84
N MET A 21 -28.72 -19.05 -71.76
CA MET A 21 -27.45 -18.34 -71.52
C MET A 21 -27.64 -17.13 -70.58
N ALA A 22 -28.74 -16.39 -70.71
CA ALA A 22 -29.06 -15.29 -69.78
C ALA A 22 -29.34 -15.79 -68.34
N ALA A 23 -30.09 -16.89 -68.22
CA ALA A 23 -30.36 -17.52 -66.94
C ALA A 23 -29.07 -18.06 -66.29
N ALA A 24 -28.20 -18.71 -67.06
CA ALA A 24 -26.90 -19.18 -66.58
C ALA A 24 -25.98 -18.02 -66.14
N ALA A 25 -25.93 -16.94 -66.92
CA ALA A 25 -25.15 -15.74 -66.55
C ALA A 25 -25.67 -15.05 -65.26
N LEU A 26 -27.00 -15.01 -65.09
CA LEU A 26 -27.62 -14.43 -63.89
C LEU A 26 -27.32 -15.29 -62.65
N THR A 27 -27.37 -16.61 -62.73
CA THR A 27 -27.04 -17.51 -61.62
C THR A 27 -25.58 -17.44 -61.25
N VAL A 28 -24.66 -17.36 -62.23
CA VAL A 28 -23.22 -17.15 -61.96
C VAL A 28 -22.97 -15.77 -61.27
N PHE A 29 -23.63 -14.72 -61.78
CA PHE A 29 -23.51 -13.37 -61.21
C PHE A 29 -24.02 -13.33 -59.75
N LEU A 30 -25.16 -13.95 -59.43
CA LEU A 30 -25.70 -14.05 -58.09
C LEU A 30 -24.79 -14.89 -57.16
N ALA A 31 -24.23 -15.98 -57.68
CA ALA A 31 -23.29 -16.81 -56.93
C ALA A 31 -21.99 -16.05 -56.63
N VAL A 32 -21.40 -15.35 -57.59
CA VAL A 32 -20.20 -14.53 -57.42
C VAL A 32 -20.47 -13.39 -56.40
N SER A 33 -21.59 -12.69 -56.52
CA SER A 33 -21.95 -11.62 -55.60
C SER A 33 -22.20 -12.12 -54.16
N SER A 34 -22.76 -13.33 -54.01
CA SER A 34 -22.92 -13.95 -52.66
C SER A 34 -21.58 -14.36 -52.03
N VAL A 35 -20.65 -14.87 -52.82
CA VAL A 35 -19.29 -15.21 -52.38
C VAL A 35 -18.52 -13.95 -52.01
N GLN A 36 -18.61 -12.89 -52.82
CA GLN A 36 -17.97 -11.61 -52.48
C GLN A 36 -18.53 -10.98 -51.20
N ARG A 37 -19.85 -11.04 -50.97
CA ARG A 37 -20.47 -10.59 -49.73
C ARG A 37 -19.97 -11.40 -48.50
N LYS A 38 -19.88 -12.72 -48.62
CA LYS A 38 -19.34 -13.59 -47.55
C LYS A 38 -17.87 -13.31 -47.27
N LEU A 39 -17.06 -13.09 -48.34
CA LEU A 39 -15.67 -12.71 -48.18
C LEU A 39 -15.52 -11.35 -47.49
N ALA A 40 -16.30 -10.35 -47.89
CA ALA A 40 -16.31 -9.03 -47.28
C ALA A 40 -16.72 -9.11 -45.79
N GLN A 41 -17.79 -9.88 -45.45
CA GLN A 41 -18.23 -10.10 -44.09
C GLN A 41 -17.17 -10.82 -43.22
N ASN A 42 -16.47 -11.81 -43.79
CA ASN A 42 -15.39 -12.50 -43.11
C ASN A 42 -14.18 -11.56 -42.87
N THR A 43 -13.86 -10.72 -43.86
CA THR A 43 -12.78 -9.73 -43.70
C THR A 43 -13.11 -8.70 -42.64
N GLU A 44 -14.36 -8.22 -42.55
CA GLU A 44 -14.80 -7.34 -41.47
C GLU A 44 -14.75 -8.02 -40.10
N ARG A 45 -15.16 -9.30 -39.99
CA ARG A 45 -15.09 -10.06 -38.73
C ARG A 45 -13.67 -10.28 -38.25
N GLU A 46 -12.73 -10.46 -39.13
CA GLU A 46 -11.30 -10.64 -38.78
C GLU A 46 -10.55 -9.31 -38.66
N ALA A 47 -11.15 -8.18 -39.04
CA ALA A 47 -10.55 -6.86 -38.85
C ALA A 47 -10.29 -6.60 -37.36
N VAL A 48 -9.09 -6.19 -37.01
CA VAL A 48 -8.72 -5.85 -35.65
C VAL A 48 -8.88 -4.36 -35.45
N HIS A 49 -9.69 -3.98 -34.48
CA HIS A 49 -9.86 -2.60 -34.05
C HIS A 49 -9.18 -2.41 -32.69
N GLU A 50 -8.52 -1.28 -32.52
CA GLU A 50 -7.88 -0.89 -31.26
C GLU A 50 -8.54 0.39 -30.74
N TYR A 51 -8.91 0.38 -29.46
CA TYR A 51 -9.46 1.55 -28.78
C TYR A 51 -8.95 1.61 -27.34
N THR A 52 -9.09 2.79 -26.77
CA THR A 52 -8.65 3.04 -25.41
C THR A 52 -9.83 3.03 -24.44
N VAL A 53 -9.69 2.30 -23.35
CA VAL A 53 -10.64 2.29 -22.23
C VAL A 53 -9.98 2.89 -21.01
N ILE A 54 -10.63 3.87 -20.40
CA ILE A 54 -10.21 4.47 -19.12
C ILE A 54 -11.15 3.95 -18.05
N THR A 55 -10.58 3.33 -17.02
CA THR A 55 -11.29 2.84 -15.83
C THR A 55 -10.80 3.58 -14.61
N GLU A 56 -11.70 3.88 -13.67
CA GLU A 56 -11.33 4.41 -12.37
C GLU A 56 -11.22 3.25 -11.37
N GLU A 57 -10.10 3.19 -10.65
CA GLU A 57 -9.81 2.17 -9.67
C GLU A 57 -9.50 2.81 -8.31
N PRO A 58 -9.94 2.19 -7.18
CA PRO A 58 -9.59 2.69 -5.87
C PRO A 58 -8.12 2.46 -5.55
N VAL A 59 -7.51 3.42 -4.83
CA VAL A 59 -6.19 3.30 -4.22
C VAL A 59 -6.39 3.20 -2.72
N GLN A 60 -6.04 2.05 -2.13
CA GLN A 60 -6.18 1.82 -0.70
C GLN A 60 -5.24 2.73 0.08
N PHE A 61 -5.66 3.14 1.27
CA PHE A 61 -4.82 3.87 2.19
C PHE A 61 -3.97 2.93 3.05
N GLU A 62 -2.86 3.45 3.56
CA GLU A 62 -2.01 2.77 4.53
C GLU A 62 -2.52 3.02 5.97
N VAL A 63 -2.30 2.05 6.85
CA VAL A 63 -2.52 2.21 8.29
C VAL A 63 -1.17 2.39 8.98
N GLN A 64 -0.97 3.56 9.58
CA GLN A 64 0.22 3.91 10.35
C GLN A 64 -0.11 3.86 11.84
N SER A 65 0.77 3.24 12.63
CA SER A 65 0.59 3.12 14.08
C SER A 65 1.60 3.98 14.82
N ALA A 66 1.09 4.88 15.67
CA ALA A 66 1.89 5.69 16.58
C ALA A 66 1.79 5.12 18.01
N LYS A 67 2.94 4.82 18.63
CA LYS A 67 2.99 4.31 20.01
C LYS A 67 2.70 5.43 21.00
N SER A 68 1.84 5.13 21.99
CA SER A 68 1.55 6.04 23.11
C SER A 68 1.79 5.34 24.44
N TYR A 69 2.74 5.82 25.18
CA TYR A 69 3.02 5.34 26.54
C TYR A 69 2.07 5.92 27.61
N ALA A 70 1.25 6.89 27.27
CA ALA A 70 0.12 7.32 28.10
C ALA A 70 -0.93 6.22 28.25
N HIS A 71 -1.03 5.33 27.29
CA HIS A 71 -2.01 4.25 27.22
C HIS A 71 -1.37 2.88 27.40
N ALA A 72 -2.06 1.99 28.13
CA ALA A 72 -1.60 0.61 28.32
C ALA A 72 -1.61 -0.20 27.02
N VAL A 73 -0.76 -1.21 26.95
CA VAL A 73 -0.80 -2.23 25.87
C VAL A 73 -2.21 -2.77 25.72
N GLY A 74 -2.68 -2.91 24.48
CA GLY A 74 -4.05 -3.29 24.12
C GLY A 74 -4.97 -2.10 23.81
N PHE A 75 -4.61 -0.89 24.20
CA PHE A 75 -5.33 0.31 23.76
C PHE A 75 -5.11 0.56 22.27
N LYS A 76 -6.20 0.87 21.56
CA LYS A 76 -6.18 1.32 20.16
C LYS A 76 -7.21 2.42 19.96
N GLN A 77 -6.83 3.45 19.25
CA GLN A 77 -7.71 4.55 18.89
C GLN A 77 -7.31 5.10 17.53
N VAL A 78 -8.28 5.27 16.66
CA VAL A 78 -8.06 5.96 15.38
C VAL A 78 -7.97 7.46 15.67
N GLN A 79 -6.82 8.05 15.44
CA GLN A 79 -6.57 9.48 15.55
C GLN A 79 -6.98 10.23 14.28
N GLN A 80 -6.68 9.61 13.14
CA GLN A 80 -7.06 10.10 11.82
C GLN A 80 -7.62 8.94 11.01
N ALA A 81 -8.85 9.10 10.53
CA ALA A 81 -9.45 8.12 9.62
C ALA A 81 -8.75 8.14 8.26
N GLY A 82 -8.50 6.96 7.71
CA GLY A 82 -8.02 6.81 6.34
C GLY A 82 -9.11 7.15 5.33
N ALA A 83 -8.69 7.63 4.17
CA ALA A 83 -9.58 7.81 3.02
C ALA A 83 -8.99 7.13 1.78
N VAL A 84 -9.84 6.39 1.07
CA VAL A 84 -9.48 5.73 -0.18
C VAL A 84 -9.28 6.79 -1.26
N GLY A 85 -8.16 6.70 -1.96
CA GLY A 85 -7.88 7.51 -3.15
C GLY A 85 -8.48 6.90 -4.41
N SER A 86 -8.24 7.53 -5.55
CA SER A 86 -8.61 7.00 -6.86
C SER A 86 -7.48 7.17 -7.88
N LYS A 87 -7.44 6.27 -8.85
CA LYS A 87 -6.55 6.32 -9.99
C LYS A 87 -7.30 6.01 -11.27
N GLN A 88 -6.90 6.65 -12.35
CA GLN A 88 -7.31 6.28 -13.69
C GLN A 88 -6.30 5.29 -14.29
N VAL A 89 -6.82 4.18 -14.79
CA VAL A 89 -6.04 3.19 -15.52
C VAL A 89 -6.51 3.17 -16.97
N THR A 90 -5.58 3.42 -17.86
CA THR A 90 -5.82 3.43 -19.31
C THR A 90 -5.40 2.10 -19.90
N HIS A 91 -6.32 1.43 -20.57
CA HIS A 91 -6.06 0.19 -21.29
C HIS A 91 -6.20 0.40 -22.79
N SER A 92 -5.28 -0.17 -23.58
CA SER A 92 -5.48 -0.42 -25.00
C SER A 92 -6.15 -1.77 -25.12
N VAL A 93 -7.31 -1.78 -25.80
CA VAL A 93 -8.12 -3.00 -26.02
C VAL A 93 -8.17 -3.25 -27.52
N LYS A 94 -7.79 -4.47 -27.92
CA LYS A 94 -7.90 -4.95 -29.30
C LYS A 94 -9.05 -5.92 -29.39
N VAL A 95 -9.96 -5.65 -30.34
CA VAL A 95 -11.12 -6.50 -30.61
C VAL A 95 -11.17 -6.87 -32.08
N LYS A 96 -11.70 -8.04 -32.38
CA LYS A 96 -12.10 -8.41 -33.75
C LYS A 96 -13.37 -7.68 -34.15
N GLY A 97 -13.65 -7.61 -35.47
CA GLY A 97 -14.86 -6.99 -35.99
C GLY A 97 -16.17 -7.67 -35.52
N ASP A 98 -16.09 -8.89 -34.97
CA ASP A 98 -17.22 -9.57 -34.33
C ASP A 98 -17.40 -9.21 -32.85
N GLY A 99 -16.56 -8.30 -32.30
CA GLY A 99 -16.59 -7.87 -30.91
C GLY A 99 -15.77 -8.71 -29.95
N THR A 100 -15.08 -9.75 -30.43
CA THR A 100 -14.25 -10.60 -29.56
C THR A 100 -12.99 -9.86 -29.09
N GLU A 101 -12.80 -9.73 -27.76
CA GLU A 101 -11.57 -9.17 -27.19
C GLU A 101 -10.39 -10.12 -27.41
N ILE A 102 -9.32 -9.62 -28.02
CA ILE A 102 -8.09 -10.38 -28.29
C ILE A 102 -6.97 -10.04 -27.33
N ALA A 103 -6.91 -8.78 -26.90
CA ALA A 103 -5.91 -8.30 -25.96
C ALA A 103 -6.41 -7.07 -25.20
N LYS A 104 -6.06 -6.99 -23.92
CA LYS A 104 -6.24 -5.81 -23.06
C LYS A 104 -4.95 -5.54 -22.32
N ASN A 105 -4.28 -4.44 -22.63
CA ASN A 105 -3.00 -4.08 -22.05
C ASN A 105 -3.11 -2.75 -21.32
N LYS A 106 -2.60 -2.69 -20.09
CA LYS A 106 -2.46 -1.43 -19.37
C LYS A 106 -1.36 -0.60 -20.03
N VAL A 107 -1.69 0.61 -20.46
CA VAL A 107 -0.77 1.54 -21.16
C VAL A 107 -0.40 2.73 -20.31
N ALA A 108 -1.27 3.16 -19.37
CA ALA A 108 -0.98 4.25 -18.46
C ALA A 108 -1.74 4.08 -17.13
N GLU A 109 -1.21 4.72 -16.09
CA GLU A 109 -1.82 4.81 -14.78
C GLU A 109 -1.52 6.18 -14.18
N GLN A 110 -2.54 6.85 -13.66
CA GLN A 110 -2.41 8.16 -13.04
C GLN A 110 -3.29 8.23 -11.79
N ILE A 111 -2.68 8.59 -10.65
CA ILE A 111 -3.44 8.87 -9.43
C ILE A 111 -4.19 10.18 -9.62
N THR A 112 -5.51 10.14 -9.48
CA THR A 112 -6.42 11.29 -9.59
C THR A 112 -6.75 11.89 -8.24
N ASN A 113 -6.81 11.03 -7.20
CA ASN A 113 -6.97 11.45 -5.83
C ASN A 113 -6.05 10.65 -4.93
N GLN A 114 -5.18 11.32 -4.16
CA GLN A 114 -4.26 10.66 -3.23
C GLN A 114 -5.03 10.03 -2.07
N PRO A 115 -4.72 8.79 -1.67
CA PRO A 115 -5.27 8.23 -0.45
C PRO A 115 -4.73 8.97 0.78
N VAL A 116 -5.55 9.07 1.81
CA VAL A 116 -5.14 9.61 3.11
C VAL A 116 -4.86 8.46 4.06
N ALA A 117 -3.67 8.40 4.63
CA ALA A 117 -3.31 7.34 5.57
C ALA A 117 -4.16 7.40 6.84
N GLN A 118 -4.57 6.24 7.35
CA GLN A 118 -5.15 6.12 8.69
C GLN A 118 -4.03 6.17 9.73
N ILE A 119 -4.20 6.98 10.78
CA ILE A 119 -3.29 7.02 11.92
C ILE A 119 -3.97 6.42 13.14
N GLU A 120 -3.39 5.35 13.68
CA GLU A 120 -3.84 4.69 14.90
C GLU A 120 -2.89 4.98 16.05
N ILE A 121 -3.42 5.39 17.20
CA ILE A 121 -2.69 5.41 18.47
C ILE A 121 -2.76 4.01 19.08
N VAL A 122 -1.62 3.39 19.31
CA VAL A 122 -1.51 2.10 20.01
C VAL A 122 -0.83 2.28 21.36
N GLY A 123 -1.47 1.78 22.42
CA GLY A 123 -0.91 1.80 23.78
C GLY A 123 0.37 0.96 23.85
N ALA A 124 1.39 1.52 24.46
CA ALA A 124 2.72 0.92 24.60
C ALA A 124 3.18 0.78 26.08
N ARG A 125 2.42 1.34 27.05
CA ARG A 125 2.75 1.23 28.47
C ARG A 125 2.46 -0.19 28.95
N LEU A 126 3.50 -0.84 29.51
CA LEU A 126 3.36 -2.17 30.09
C LEU A 126 2.46 -2.14 31.33
N PRO A 127 1.72 -3.23 31.62
CA PRO A 127 0.84 -3.29 32.81
C PRO A 127 1.58 -3.04 34.12
N ASN A 128 2.85 -3.50 34.18
CA ASN A 128 3.71 -3.40 35.38
C ASN A 128 4.77 -2.30 35.27
N ALA A 129 4.56 -1.27 34.43
CA ALA A 129 5.50 -0.17 34.30
C ALA A 129 5.72 0.52 35.65
N LEU A 130 6.92 1.07 35.84
CA LEU A 130 7.22 2.01 36.94
C LEU A 130 6.25 3.20 36.85
N THR A 131 5.77 3.67 37.96
CA THR A 131 4.87 4.82 38.03
C THR A 131 5.31 5.75 39.17
N LYS A 132 4.90 7.01 39.12
CA LYS A 132 5.18 7.99 40.18
C LYS A 132 4.77 7.50 41.59
N ALA A 133 3.72 6.68 41.67
CA ALA A 133 3.24 6.15 42.96
C ALA A 133 4.11 5.02 43.55
N LYS A 134 5.03 4.45 42.75
CA LYS A 134 5.92 3.37 43.19
C LYS A 134 7.32 3.93 43.44
N SER A 135 7.81 3.81 44.66
CA SER A 135 9.19 4.23 45.02
C SER A 135 10.26 3.31 44.42
N ALA A 136 9.92 2.07 44.17
CA ALA A 136 10.74 1.09 43.47
C ALA A 136 9.86 0.04 42.78
N HIS A 137 10.36 -0.51 41.68
CA HIS A 137 9.70 -1.53 40.87
C HIS A 137 10.70 -2.63 40.50
N GLN A 138 10.23 -3.87 40.41
CA GLN A 138 11.03 -4.97 39.88
C GLN A 138 10.57 -5.27 38.43
N PHE A 139 11.51 -5.16 37.53
CA PHE A 139 11.30 -5.46 36.12
C PHE A 139 12.22 -6.60 35.70
N THR A 140 11.73 -7.57 34.94
CA THR A 140 12.54 -8.64 34.38
C THR A 140 12.63 -8.43 32.88
N ASP A 141 13.84 -8.29 32.35
CA ASP A 141 14.09 -8.11 30.93
C ASP A 141 13.85 -9.39 30.11
N SER A 142 13.91 -9.31 28.79
CA SER A 142 13.69 -10.46 27.88
C SER A 142 14.72 -11.58 28.04
N ARG A 143 15.86 -11.30 28.67
CA ARG A 143 16.92 -12.27 29.00
C ARG A 143 16.73 -12.94 30.38
N GLY A 144 15.69 -12.53 31.12
CA GLY A 144 15.40 -13.06 32.45
C GLY A 144 16.18 -12.36 33.56
N VAL A 145 16.87 -11.26 33.29
CA VAL A 145 17.58 -10.48 34.33
C VAL A 145 16.59 -9.55 35.04
N SER A 146 16.61 -9.60 36.37
CA SER A 146 15.75 -8.74 37.20
C SER A 146 16.44 -7.44 37.54
N HIS A 147 15.77 -6.35 37.25
CA HIS A 147 16.21 -4.98 37.49
C HIS A 147 15.34 -4.33 38.55
N ARG A 148 15.96 -3.79 39.60
CA ARG A 148 15.28 -2.87 40.49
C ARG A 148 15.27 -1.50 39.81
N GLU A 149 14.10 -1.02 39.46
CA GLU A 149 13.89 0.30 38.87
C GLU A 149 13.43 1.30 39.93
N THR A 150 14.03 2.45 39.88
CA THR A 150 13.63 3.66 40.61
C THR A 150 13.56 4.82 39.63
N TYR A 151 13.21 6.01 40.08
CA TYR A 151 13.21 7.19 39.23
C TYR A 151 13.91 8.37 39.93
N TYR A 152 14.45 9.26 39.12
CA TYR A 152 15.02 10.53 39.54
C TYR A 152 14.57 11.65 38.58
N ASP A 153 14.63 12.88 39.09
CA ASP A 153 14.20 14.07 38.37
C ASP A 153 15.28 15.13 38.43
N LEU A 154 16.14 15.13 37.42
CA LEU A 154 17.20 16.09 37.19
C LEU A 154 17.20 16.56 35.74
N PRO A 155 17.66 17.82 35.50
CA PRO A 155 17.92 18.27 34.13
C PRO A 155 19.00 17.40 33.45
N MET A 156 18.69 16.80 32.30
CA MET A 156 19.57 15.85 31.64
C MET A 156 20.53 16.51 30.63
N ASN A 157 20.54 17.86 30.54
CA ASN A 157 21.35 18.62 29.58
C ASN A 157 22.86 18.32 29.66
N VAL A 158 23.35 17.97 30.85
CA VAL A 158 24.79 17.68 31.10
C VAL A 158 25.19 16.35 30.47
N VAL A 159 24.32 15.32 30.56
CA VAL A 159 24.65 13.94 30.19
C VAL A 159 24.20 13.58 28.76
N ILE A 160 23.20 14.28 28.22
CA ILE A 160 22.58 13.93 26.95
C ILE A 160 23.59 13.94 25.78
N ASN A 161 24.56 14.85 25.83
CA ASN A 161 25.57 14.99 24.78
C ASN A 161 26.57 13.83 24.74
N ALA A 162 26.67 13.03 25.80
CA ALA A 162 27.61 11.91 25.87
C ALA A 162 27.29 10.79 24.85
N CYS A 163 26.03 10.71 24.36
CA CYS A 163 25.58 9.66 23.45
C CYS A 163 25.01 10.22 22.12
N GLY A 164 25.65 11.22 21.57
CA GLY A 164 25.30 11.78 20.27
C GLY A 164 24.45 13.05 20.31
N GLY A 165 24.10 13.55 21.50
CA GLY A 165 23.37 14.81 21.66
C GLY A 165 21.94 14.78 21.13
N GLY A 166 21.42 15.98 20.84
CA GLY A 166 20.10 16.14 20.23
C GLY A 166 18.99 16.52 21.22
N GLY A 167 19.35 16.73 22.49
CA GLY A 167 18.38 17.10 23.54
C GLY A 167 17.51 15.93 24.00
N TYR A 168 16.56 16.23 24.87
CA TYR A 168 15.55 15.28 25.36
C TYR A 168 14.19 15.98 25.47
N THR A 169 13.14 15.19 25.56
CA THR A 169 11.76 15.64 25.78
C THR A 169 11.13 14.84 26.91
N VAL A 170 10.08 15.42 27.50
CA VAL A 170 9.25 14.70 28.49
C VAL A 170 8.11 14.02 27.77
N ARG A 171 8.02 12.70 27.85
CA ARG A 171 6.99 11.87 27.30
C ARG A 171 5.69 11.97 28.13
N ALA A 172 4.54 11.65 27.55
CA ALA A 172 3.23 11.78 28.20
C ALA A 172 3.06 10.98 29.51
N ASP A 173 3.87 9.95 29.76
CA ASP A 173 3.93 9.21 31.01
C ASP A 173 4.94 9.80 32.01
N GLY A 174 5.59 10.90 31.64
CA GLY A 174 6.57 11.60 32.49
C GLY A 174 8.02 11.12 32.33
N ALA A 175 8.29 10.12 31.53
CA ALA A 175 9.67 9.69 31.23
C ALA A 175 10.41 10.74 30.38
N LYS A 176 11.66 11.03 30.72
CA LYS A 176 12.55 11.82 29.87
C LYS A 176 13.15 10.92 28.84
N VAL A 177 12.99 11.29 27.54
CA VAL A 177 13.42 10.46 26.41
C VAL A 177 14.31 11.27 25.48
N ASP A 178 15.29 10.58 24.88
CA ASP A 178 16.15 11.20 23.85
C ASP A 178 15.41 11.41 22.51
N LYS A 179 16.09 11.99 21.53
CA LYS A 179 15.54 12.24 20.18
C LYS A 179 15.09 10.96 19.45
N ASP A 180 15.61 9.80 19.85
CA ASP A 180 15.30 8.49 19.25
C ASP A 180 14.21 7.75 20.05
N GLY A 181 13.69 8.37 21.14
CA GLY A 181 12.62 7.85 21.98
C GLY A 181 13.07 6.89 23.07
N TYR A 182 14.36 6.75 23.34
CA TYR A 182 14.87 5.96 24.46
C TYR A 182 14.72 6.70 25.79
N VAL A 183 14.21 6.00 26.81
CA VAL A 183 14.21 6.51 28.19
C VAL A 183 15.65 6.75 28.65
N LEU A 184 15.91 7.90 29.27
CA LEU A 184 17.22 8.22 29.84
C LEU A 184 17.41 7.43 31.14
N VAL A 185 18.48 6.64 31.20
CA VAL A 185 18.72 5.68 32.31
C VAL A 185 20.06 5.98 32.97
N ALA A 186 20.05 5.98 34.29
CA ALA A 186 21.27 5.84 35.10
C ALA A 186 21.45 4.37 35.48
N ALA A 187 22.69 3.85 35.34
CA ALA A 187 23.01 2.44 35.57
C ALA A 187 24.47 2.27 36.04
N ASN A 188 24.83 1.05 36.42
CA ASN A 188 26.24 0.68 36.66
C ASN A 188 26.99 0.54 35.34
N TYR A 189 27.96 1.42 35.08
CA TYR A 189 28.72 1.42 33.82
C TYR A 189 29.56 0.16 33.62
N GLY A 190 29.90 -0.58 34.66
CA GLY A 190 30.62 -1.85 34.55
C GLY A 190 29.75 -2.95 33.94
N ASN A 191 28.45 -2.94 34.20
CA ASN A 191 27.50 -3.91 33.69
C ASN A 191 26.74 -3.39 32.44
N TYR A 192 26.51 -2.09 32.41
CA TYR A 192 25.74 -1.41 31.34
C TYR A 192 26.55 -0.19 30.91
N PRO A 193 27.43 -0.33 29.93
CA PRO A 193 28.26 0.79 29.47
C PRO A 193 27.42 1.99 29.05
N ARG A 194 28.00 3.18 29.20
CA ARG A 194 27.35 4.41 28.74
C ARG A 194 26.98 4.29 27.26
N CYS A 195 25.83 4.79 26.88
CA CYS A 195 25.20 4.72 25.56
C CYS A 195 24.69 3.33 25.16
N SER A 196 24.81 2.30 25.99
CA SER A 196 24.20 1.01 25.70
C SER A 196 22.67 1.10 25.84
N VAL A 197 21.96 0.34 25.00
CA VAL A 197 20.50 0.21 25.05
C VAL A 197 20.13 -0.91 26.02
N VAL A 198 19.14 -0.64 26.86
CA VAL A 198 18.62 -1.57 27.89
C VAL A 198 17.10 -1.64 27.81
N GLU A 199 16.54 -2.74 28.30
CA GLU A 199 15.09 -2.87 28.44
C GLU A 199 14.68 -2.31 29.82
N THR A 200 13.61 -1.51 29.84
CA THR A 200 13.01 -1.00 31.09
C THR A 200 11.50 -1.22 31.09
N SER A 201 10.88 -1.17 32.25
CA SER A 201 9.41 -1.27 32.35
C SER A 201 8.67 -0.10 31.67
N MET A 202 9.36 1.00 31.39
CA MET A 202 8.85 2.16 30.66
C MET A 202 9.19 2.14 29.17
N GLY A 203 9.71 1.01 28.67
CA GLY A 203 10.11 0.82 27.28
C GLY A 203 11.63 0.79 27.10
N PRO A 204 12.13 0.82 25.88
CA PRO A 204 13.57 0.81 25.62
C PRO A 204 14.23 2.04 26.22
N GLY A 205 15.33 1.83 26.93
CA GLY A 205 16.14 2.88 27.54
C GLY A 205 17.55 2.92 26.99
N LYS A 206 18.24 4.02 27.21
CA LYS A 206 19.64 4.20 26.89
C LYS A 206 20.39 4.76 28.12
N VAL A 207 21.54 4.17 28.43
CA VAL A 207 22.34 4.53 29.60
C VAL A 207 23.10 5.82 29.36
N TYR A 208 22.72 6.87 30.06
CA TYR A 208 23.33 8.19 29.97
C TYR A 208 24.13 8.56 31.24
N ASP A 209 23.70 8.04 32.39
CA ASP A 209 24.17 8.47 33.69
C ASP A 209 24.48 7.29 34.63
N THR A 210 25.07 7.58 35.76
CA THR A 210 25.31 6.64 36.87
C THR A 210 25.12 7.35 38.19
N GLY A 211 24.99 6.61 39.28
CA GLY A 211 24.83 7.19 40.59
C GLY A 211 25.26 6.24 41.70
N GLY A 212 25.28 6.75 42.94
CA GLY A 212 25.66 5.97 44.11
C GLY A 212 24.82 4.71 44.39
N PHE A 213 23.59 4.64 43.84
CA PHE A 213 22.75 3.44 43.91
C PHE A 213 23.36 2.25 43.14
N ALA A 214 24.11 2.52 42.07
CA ALA A 214 24.68 1.51 41.20
C ALA A 214 25.70 0.57 41.87
N VAL A 215 26.29 1.01 42.98
CA VAL A 215 27.16 0.17 43.82
C VAL A 215 26.36 -0.88 44.59
N ARG A 216 25.20 -0.48 45.12
CA ARG A 216 24.33 -1.37 45.92
C ARG A 216 23.39 -2.21 45.04
N HIS A 217 23.09 -1.74 43.88
CA HIS A 217 22.20 -2.36 42.90
C HIS A 217 22.84 -2.43 41.51
N PRO A 218 23.84 -3.30 41.31
CA PRO A 218 24.64 -3.31 40.08
C PRO A 218 23.84 -3.66 38.81
N HIS A 219 22.66 -4.27 38.97
CA HIS A 219 21.69 -4.51 37.90
C HIS A 219 20.46 -3.60 37.99
N GLY A 220 20.47 -2.62 38.91
CA GLY A 220 19.38 -1.65 39.03
C GLY A 220 19.46 -0.54 38.01
N PHE A 221 18.31 0.02 37.70
CA PHE A 221 18.15 1.19 36.84
C PHE A 221 17.47 2.33 37.61
N ASP A 222 17.93 3.55 37.38
CA ASP A 222 17.25 4.76 37.82
C ASP A 222 16.82 5.54 36.59
N LEU A 223 15.49 5.69 36.44
CA LEU A 223 14.91 6.22 35.20
C LEU A 223 14.68 7.72 35.35
N ALA A 224 15.17 8.50 34.39
CA ALA A 224 14.95 9.94 34.38
C ALA A 224 13.49 10.27 34.06
N THR A 225 12.85 11.03 34.96
CA THR A 225 11.45 11.42 34.84
C THR A 225 11.25 12.89 35.22
N ASP A 226 10.11 13.44 34.88
CA ASP A 226 9.63 14.77 35.29
C ASP A 226 8.52 14.65 36.35
N TRP A 227 8.67 13.69 37.29
CA TRP A 227 7.62 13.39 38.25
C TRP A 227 7.69 14.17 39.53
N THR A 228 8.84 14.73 39.86
CA THR A 228 9.04 15.41 41.14
C THR A 228 8.69 16.89 41.06
N ASN A 229 9.21 17.58 40.05
CA ASN A 229 9.01 19.02 39.91
C ASN A 229 8.01 19.39 38.80
N GLY A 230 7.82 18.54 37.76
CA GLY A 230 6.85 18.76 36.69
C GLY A 230 7.15 20.02 35.88
N ASP A 231 8.43 20.38 35.72
CA ASP A 231 8.85 21.61 35.06
C ASP A 231 9.04 21.43 33.53
N GLY A 232 8.77 20.25 33.01
CA GLY A 232 8.86 19.90 31.58
C GLY A 232 10.28 19.64 31.10
N ARG A 233 11.25 19.46 31.95
CA ARG A 233 12.67 19.27 31.65
C ARG A 233 13.40 18.35 32.63
#